data_d62f165367e84871ed7fab23be2ad854
#
_entry.id   d62f165367e84871ed7fab23be2ad854
#
_cell.length_a   1.000
_cell.length_b   1.000
_cell.length_c   1.000
_cell.angle_alpha   90.00
_cell.angle_beta   90.00
_cell.angle_gamma   90.00
#
_symmetry.space_group_name_H-M   'P 1'
#
loop_
_entity.id
_entity.type
_entity.pdbx_description
1 polymer ?
#
loop_
_entity_poly.entity_id
_entity_poly.type
_entity_poly.pdbx_seq_one_letter_code
_entity_poly.pdbx_strand_id
1 'polypeptide(L)'
;MTQDKKMVSVVMCTYNGGKYIKEQLDSIVRQTYLPCEIIIQDDGSTDDTMDIVRQYAKQYPIIRITQNELGKGINNNFFSAIRKAQGEYVAISDQDDIWKLDKIEVMLQAIGDKMMCVGRSVPFYDEGDKRVNVHYDERKPNCNIVRMMYASMPGHCTLFRRELLEHLPSHLETRPIYTHTWYDVILGQTAAALDSIVLLDRVITMQRRHVDAASYKDVDTKRLRGMGNGAYIVWWGIKNYHRVKPLMAKHFSVRGGFLESIQSDAPIYKDAVRLMRCESKQGLWAFLGLVRWYVKYRHVMFYTYENDPVALVRAVLNPFMQVYNYRYLLNKK
;
A
#
# COMPACT_ATOMS: atom_id res chain seq x y z
N MET A 1 32.46 -2.49 -19.92
CA MET A 1 31.20 -3.25 -19.97
C MET A 1 30.08 -2.23 -19.82
N THR A 2 29.35 -1.95 -20.86
CA THR A 2 28.14 -1.10 -20.79
C THR A 2 27.12 -1.87 -19.97
N GLN A 3 26.86 -1.41 -18.75
CA GLN A 3 25.77 -1.94 -17.94
C GLN A 3 24.48 -1.78 -18.73
N ASP A 4 23.80 -2.86 -19.08
CA ASP A 4 22.54 -2.78 -19.80
C ASP A 4 21.59 -1.86 -19.03
N LYS A 5 21.07 -0.83 -19.70
CA LYS A 5 20.19 0.16 -19.08
C LYS A 5 18.91 -0.54 -18.60
N LYS A 6 18.68 -0.56 -17.28
CA LYS A 6 17.47 -1.15 -16.67
C LYS A 6 16.22 -0.49 -17.24
N MET A 7 15.30 -1.26 -17.79
CA MET A 7 14.07 -0.74 -18.39
C MET A 7 12.99 -0.56 -17.32
N VAL A 8 12.48 0.68 -17.19
CA VAL A 8 11.44 1.03 -16.22
C VAL A 8 10.19 1.50 -16.96
N SER A 9 9.06 0.84 -16.70
CA SER A 9 7.74 1.34 -17.08
C SER A 9 7.16 2.14 -15.92
N VAL A 10 6.66 3.34 -16.18
CA VAL A 10 5.81 4.06 -15.25
C VAL A 10 4.36 3.73 -15.56
N VAL A 11 3.58 3.35 -14.56
CA VAL A 11 2.15 3.06 -14.69
C VAL A 11 1.37 4.09 -13.89
N MET A 12 0.53 4.85 -14.59
CA MET A 12 -0.38 5.85 -14.01
C MET A 12 -1.82 5.49 -14.39
N CYS A 13 -2.69 5.39 -13.39
CA CYS A 13 -4.12 5.26 -13.59
C CYS A 13 -4.82 6.57 -13.28
N THR A 14 -5.80 6.95 -14.14
CA THR A 14 -6.47 8.25 -14.04
C THR A 14 -8.00 8.10 -13.94
N TYR A 15 -8.60 9.03 -13.20
CA TYR A 15 -10.04 9.26 -13.15
C TYR A 15 -10.32 10.68 -12.63
N ASN A 16 -10.83 11.57 -13.47
CA ASN A 16 -11.13 12.96 -13.14
C ASN A 16 -9.99 13.68 -12.41
N GLY A 17 -8.77 13.59 -12.99
CA GLY A 17 -7.53 14.14 -12.43
C GLY A 17 -7.04 15.41 -13.09
N GLY A 18 -7.83 16.03 -13.97
CA GLY A 18 -7.43 17.19 -14.81
C GLY A 18 -6.79 18.32 -14.02
N LYS A 19 -7.26 18.55 -12.80
CA LYS A 19 -6.73 19.61 -11.92
C LYS A 19 -5.24 19.41 -11.55
N TYR A 20 -4.75 18.18 -11.46
CA TYR A 20 -3.44 17.87 -10.89
C TYR A 20 -2.48 17.14 -11.84
N ILE A 21 -3.03 16.43 -12.84
CA ILE A 21 -2.27 15.48 -13.67
C ILE A 21 -1.11 16.14 -14.42
N LYS A 22 -1.23 17.43 -14.75
CA LYS A 22 -0.18 18.18 -15.42
C LYS A 22 1.10 18.24 -14.60
N GLU A 23 1.01 18.61 -13.33
CA GLU A 23 2.17 18.70 -12.42
C GLU A 23 2.80 17.32 -12.20
N GLN A 24 1.98 16.28 -12.10
CA GLN A 24 2.47 14.92 -11.97
C GLN A 24 3.20 14.46 -13.22
N LEU A 25 2.65 14.65 -14.41
CA LEU A 25 3.31 14.32 -15.67
C LEU A 25 4.62 15.08 -15.85
N ASP A 26 4.66 16.38 -15.54
CA ASP A 26 5.86 17.20 -15.55
C ASP A 26 6.97 16.61 -14.67
N SER A 27 6.60 16.09 -13.49
CA SER A 27 7.56 15.49 -12.57
C SER A 27 8.13 14.15 -13.06
N ILE A 28 7.35 13.40 -13.86
CA ILE A 28 7.76 12.11 -14.41
C ILE A 28 8.64 12.28 -15.66
N VAL A 29 8.25 13.15 -16.58
CA VAL A 29 9.01 13.35 -17.83
C VAL A 29 10.36 14.05 -17.62
N ARG A 30 10.56 14.66 -16.44
CA ARG A 30 11.82 15.32 -16.03
C ARG A 30 12.72 14.46 -15.14
N GLN A 31 12.42 13.17 -14.96
CA GLN A 31 13.23 12.29 -14.12
C GLN A 31 14.68 12.23 -14.62
N THR A 32 15.66 12.19 -13.69
CA THR A 32 17.09 12.03 -14.04
C THR A 32 17.35 10.69 -14.73
N TYR A 33 16.62 9.65 -14.35
CA TYR A 33 16.57 8.37 -15.02
C TYR A 33 15.26 8.25 -15.80
N LEU A 34 15.31 8.45 -17.11
CA LEU A 34 14.11 8.42 -17.94
C LEU A 34 13.54 7.01 -18.06
N PRO A 35 12.23 6.83 -17.83
CA PRO A 35 11.55 5.56 -18.08
C PRO A 35 11.57 5.20 -19.56
N CYS A 36 11.45 3.92 -19.88
CA CYS A 36 11.32 3.47 -21.28
C CYS A 36 9.92 3.71 -21.84
N GLU A 37 8.92 3.75 -20.97
CA GLU A 37 7.53 4.07 -21.30
C GLU A 37 6.78 4.61 -20.07
N ILE A 38 5.73 5.38 -20.34
CA ILE A 38 4.74 5.85 -19.36
C ILE A 38 3.38 5.35 -19.84
N ILE A 39 2.81 4.37 -19.17
CA ILE A 39 1.47 3.84 -19.46
C ILE A 39 0.46 4.66 -18.68
N ILE A 40 -0.44 5.31 -19.39
CA ILE A 40 -1.55 6.05 -18.78
C ILE A 40 -2.84 5.34 -19.16
N GLN A 41 -3.58 4.90 -18.16
CA GLN A 41 -4.85 4.20 -18.34
C GLN A 41 -5.97 4.90 -17.60
N ASP A 42 -6.99 5.33 -18.33
CA ASP A 42 -8.11 6.11 -17.81
C ASP A 42 -9.33 5.24 -17.49
N ASP A 43 -9.98 5.52 -16.36
CA ASP A 43 -11.16 4.78 -15.90
C ASP A 43 -12.50 5.48 -16.29
N GLY A 44 -12.47 6.31 -17.32
CA GLY A 44 -13.63 7.01 -17.87
C GLY A 44 -13.80 8.41 -17.30
N SER A 45 -12.74 9.22 -17.31
CA SER A 45 -12.79 10.64 -16.94
C SER A 45 -13.77 11.42 -17.81
N THR A 46 -14.43 12.39 -17.19
CA THR A 46 -15.40 13.29 -17.82
C THR A 46 -14.95 14.75 -17.80
N ASP A 47 -13.82 15.04 -17.16
CA ASP A 47 -13.16 16.34 -17.12
C ASP A 47 -12.09 16.43 -18.25
N ASP A 48 -11.21 17.43 -18.18
CA ASP A 48 -10.14 17.67 -19.14
C ASP A 48 -8.91 16.72 -19.01
N THR A 49 -8.96 15.72 -18.12
CA THR A 49 -7.87 14.76 -17.87
C THR A 49 -7.30 14.21 -19.18
N MET A 50 -8.18 13.65 -20.02
CA MET A 50 -7.72 12.99 -21.25
C MET A 50 -7.23 13.95 -22.33
N ASP A 51 -7.69 15.19 -22.34
CA ASP A 51 -7.18 16.21 -23.27
C ASP A 51 -5.75 16.62 -22.91
N ILE A 52 -5.46 16.76 -21.60
CA ILE A 52 -4.12 17.00 -21.09
C ILE A 52 -3.20 15.82 -21.45
N VAL A 53 -3.64 14.58 -21.16
CA VAL A 53 -2.86 13.37 -21.44
C VAL A 53 -2.53 13.25 -22.92
N ARG A 54 -3.48 13.51 -23.82
CA ARG A 54 -3.25 13.48 -25.28
C ARG A 54 -2.25 14.54 -25.73
N GLN A 55 -2.23 15.73 -25.11
CA GLN A 55 -1.24 16.78 -25.40
C GLN A 55 0.17 16.30 -25.00
N TYR A 56 0.32 15.71 -23.82
CA TYR A 56 1.60 15.15 -23.37
C TYR A 56 2.06 13.99 -24.25
N ALA A 57 1.17 13.10 -24.66
CA ALA A 57 1.51 11.98 -25.55
C ALA A 57 2.01 12.44 -26.94
N LYS A 58 1.53 13.58 -27.43
CA LYS A 58 2.07 14.19 -28.67
C LYS A 58 3.49 14.74 -28.49
N GLN A 59 3.81 15.25 -27.31
CA GLN A 59 5.11 15.85 -27.00
C GLN A 59 6.14 14.79 -26.55
N TYR A 60 5.70 13.73 -25.87
CA TYR A 60 6.55 12.70 -25.31
C TYR A 60 6.17 11.32 -25.85
N PRO A 61 6.87 10.81 -26.90
CA PRO A 61 6.52 9.53 -27.54
C PRO A 61 6.58 8.30 -26.64
N ILE A 62 7.20 8.40 -25.45
CA ILE A 62 7.23 7.33 -24.45
C ILE A 62 5.90 7.19 -23.71
N ILE A 63 4.95 8.13 -23.86
CA ILE A 63 3.62 8.05 -23.25
C ILE A 63 2.71 7.20 -24.14
N ARG A 64 2.18 6.14 -23.54
CA ARG A 64 1.22 5.23 -24.16
C ARG A 64 -0.12 5.33 -23.44
N ILE A 65 -1.14 5.75 -24.16
CA ILE A 65 -2.52 5.74 -23.66
C ILE A 65 -3.11 4.36 -23.92
N THR A 66 -3.62 3.71 -22.88
CA THR A 66 -4.19 2.37 -22.98
C THR A 66 -5.64 2.35 -22.46
N GLN A 67 -6.38 1.31 -22.82
CA GLN A 67 -7.73 1.08 -22.35
C GLN A 67 -7.73 0.03 -21.25
N ASN A 68 -8.64 0.20 -20.28
CA ASN A 68 -8.88 -0.79 -19.25
C ASN A 68 -9.76 -1.93 -19.81
N GLU A 69 -9.22 -3.15 -19.80
CA GLU A 69 -9.89 -4.34 -20.34
C GLU A 69 -10.65 -5.13 -19.25
N LEU A 70 -10.39 -4.81 -17.97
CA LEU A 70 -10.98 -5.51 -16.83
C LEU A 70 -12.24 -4.82 -16.27
N GLY A 71 -12.68 -3.73 -16.91
CA GLY A 71 -13.82 -2.93 -16.44
C GLY A 71 -13.42 -1.90 -15.37
N LYS A 72 -14.34 -1.00 -15.03
CA LYS A 72 -14.08 0.12 -14.11
C LYS A 72 -13.64 -0.34 -12.71
N GLY A 73 -12.89 0.51 -12.04
CA GLY A 73 -12.46 0.36 -10.66
C GLY A 73 -10.93 0.32 -10.49
N ILE A 74 -10.47 0.78 -9.33
CA ILE A 74 -9.05 1.00 -9.03
C ILE A 74 -8.20 -0.25 -9.32
N ASN A 75 -8.60 -1.42 -8.79
CA ASN A 75 -7.84 -2.65 -9.02
C ASN A 75 -7.80 -3.06 -10.49
N ASN A 76 -8.96 -3.00 -11.16
CA ASN A 76 -9.06 -3.33 -12.58
C ASN A 76 -8.18 -2.41 -13.41
N ASN A 77 -8.21 -1.10 -13.12
CA ASN A 77 -7.43 -0.12 -13.83
C ASN A 77 -5.93 -0.36 -13.65
N PHE A 78 -5.45 -0.49 -12.40
CA PHE A 78 -4.04 -0.71 -12.13
C PHE A 78 -3.53 -2.07 -12.64
N PHE A 79 -4.21 -3.18 -12.37
CA PHE A 79 -3.74 -4.49 -12.83
C PHE A 79 -3.76 -4.63 -14.35
N SER A 80 -4.76 -4.07 -15.04
CA SER A 80 -4.78 -4.03 -16.50
C SER A 80 -3.60 -3.23 -17.06
N ALA A 81 -3.29 -2.06 -16.48
CA ALA A 81 -2.16 -1.23 -16.89
C ALA A 81 -0.80 -1.87 -16.58
N ILE A 82 -0.62 -2.42 -15.40
CA ILE A 82 0.62 -3.06 -14.95
C ILE A 82 0.99 -4.25 -15.86
N ARG A 83 0.01 -5.05 -16.28
CA ARG A 83 0.24 -6.19 -17.20
C ARG A 83 0.69 -5.77 -18.60
N LYS A 84 0.43 -4.53 -19.00
CA LYS A 84 0.88 -3.98 -20.29
C LYS A 84 2.29 -3.42 -20.23
N ALA A 85 2.89 -3.34 -19.05
CA ALA A 85 4.25 -2.86 -18.85
C ALA A 85 5.28 -3.79 -19.52
N GLN A 86 6.21 -3.21 -20.27
CA GLN A 86 7.27 -3.91 -21.00
C GLN A 86 8.61 -3.84 -20.26
N GLY A 87 8.78 -2.87 -19.36
CA GLY A 87 9.99 -2.70 -18.56
C GLY A 87 10.25 -3.87 -17.61
N GLU A 88 11.49 -4.10 -17.27
CA GLU A 88 11.90 -5.04 -16.22
C GLU A 88 11.37 -4.60 -14.84
N TYR A 89 11.28 -3.29 -14.66
CA TYR A 89 10.77 -2.66 -13.44
C TYR A 89 9.52 -1.86 -13.75
N VAL A 90 8.62 -1.81 -12.76
CA VAL A 90 7.38 -1.01 -12.79
C VAL A 90 7.39 -0.04 -11.63
N ALA A 91 7.23 1.24 -11.92
CA ALA A 91 7.02 2.31 -10.94
C ALA A 91 5.57 2.77 -11.00
N ILE A 92 4.89 2.79 -9.85
CA ILE A 92 3.48 3.20 -9.76
C ILE A 92 3.38 4.71 -9.52
N SER A 93 2.43 5.33 -10.22
CA SER A 93 2.10 6.75 -10.08
C SER A 93 0.61 6.93 -9.83
N ASP A 94 0.27 7.70 -8.80
CA ASP A 94 -1.05 8.32 -8.69
C ASP A 94 -1.07 9.56 -9.60
N GLN A 95 -2.26 10.07 -9.94
CA GLN A 95 -2.43 11.16 -10.92
C GLN A 95 -2.22 12.56 -10.34
N ASP A 96 -2.12 12.68 -9.02
CA ASP A 96 -2.28 13.90 -8.23
C ASP A 96 -1.10 14.23 -7.30
N ASP A 97 -0.02 13.44 -7.38
CA ASP A 97 1.21 13.62 -6.61
C ASP A 97 2.25 14.46 -7.37
N ILE A 98 3.43 14.62 -6.77
CA ILE A 98 4.63 15.16 -7.42
C ILE A 98 5.83 14.30 -7.06
N TRP A 99 6.53 13.75 -8.05
CA TRP A 99 7.73 12.95 -7.83
C TRP A 99 8.97 13.83 -7.62
N LYS A 100 9.90 13.39 -6.76
CA LYS A 100 11.25 13.94 -6.72
C LYS A 100 11.98 13.57 -8.00
N LEU A 101 12.82 14.47 -8.52
CA LEU A 101 13.45 14.34 -9.86
C LEU A 101 14.31 13.08 -10.01
N ASP A 102 14.86 12.56 -8.91
CA ASP A 102 15.76 11.41 -8.90
C ASP A 102 15.06 10.12 -8.38
N LYS A 103 13.73 10.11 -8.27
CA LYS A 103 12.99 8.99 -7.70
C LYS A 103 13.33 7.66 -8.36
N ILE A 104 13.24 7.56 -9.68
CA ILE A 104 13.50 6.30 -10.40
C ILE A 104 14.95 5.87 -10.17
N GLU A 105 15.90 6.79 -10.30
CA GLU A 105 17.32 6.51 -10.16
C GLU A 105 17.68 5.93 -8.80
N VAL A 106 17.27 6.61 -7.71
CA VAL A 106 17.60 6.17 -6.35
C VAL A 106 16.90 4.87 -5.97
N MET A 107 15.70 4.61 -6.49
CA MET A 107 14.99 3.36 -6.26
C MET A 107 15.64 2.20 -7.02
N LEU A 108 16.11 2.41 -8.25
CA LEU A 108 16.86 1.40 -9.02
C LEU A 108 18.22 1.06 -8.39
N GLN A 109 18.87 2.04 -7.76
CA GLN A 109 20.11 1.81 -7.01
C GLN A 109 19.84 1.01 -5.74
N ALA A 110 18.74 1.29 -5.05
CA ALA A 110 18.40 0.67 -3.76
C ALA A 110 17.83 -0.75 -3.89
N ILE A 111 17.13 -1.08 -4.97
CA ILE A 111 16.36 -2.34 -5.07
C ILE A 111 17.24 -3.60 -5.02
N GLY A 112 18.49 -3.55 -5.51
CA GLY A 112 19.40 -4.68 -5.52
C GLY A 112 18.77 -5.94 -6.18
N ASP A 113 18.81 -7.05 -5.46
CA ASP A 113 18.19 -8.33 -5.82
C ASP A 113 16.74 -8.49 -5.35
N LYS A 114 16.19 -7.49 -4.64
CA LYS A 114 14.83 -7.54 -4.10
C LYS A 114 13.77 -7.35 -5.18
N MET A 115 12.58 -7.87 -4.93
CA MET A 115 11.42 -7.74 -5.83
C MET A 115 10.79 -6.35 -5.78
N MET A 116 10.88 -5.65 -4.63
CA MET A 116 10.23 -4.35 -4.45
C MET A 116 11.11 -3.40 -3.64
N CYS A 117 11.22 -2.17 -4.12
CA CYS A 117 11.75 -1.03 -3.38
C CYS A 117 10.59 -0.11 -2.98
N VAL A 118 10.57 0.32 -1.72
CA VAL A 118 9.57 1.24 -1.18
C VAL A 118 10.27 2.45 -0.62
N GLY A 119 9.95 3.63 -1.12
CA GLY A 119 10.44 4.89 -0.57
C GLY A 119 9.42 5.55 0.36
N ARG A 120 9.67 6.78 0.74
CA ARG A 120 8.77 7.59 1.59
C ARG A 120 8.06 8.66 0.79
N SER A 121 6.86 9.03 1.22
CA SER A 121 6.15 10.23 0.76
C SER A 121 5.95 11.22 1.88
N VAL A 122 5.92 12.51 1.54
CA VAL A 122 5.55 13.59 2.44
C VAL A 122 4.24 14.18 1.97
N PRO A 123 3.23 14.26 2.83
CA PRO A 123 1.96 14.86 2.46
C PRO A 123 2.08 16.38 2.32
N PHE A 124 1.39 16.94 1.34
CA PHE A 124 1.20 18.38 1.19
C PHE A 124 -0.23 18.68 0.71
N TYR A 125 -0.63 19.93 0.74
CA TYR A 125 -1.95 20.41 0.29
C TYR A 125 -1.81 21.78 -0.36
N ASP A 126 -2.74 22.11 -1.23
CA ASP A 126 -2.77 23.42 -1.88
C ASP A 126 -3.10 24.51 -0.84
N GLU A 127 -2.53 25.71 -1.04
CA GLU A 127 -2.80 26.85 -0.17
C GLU A 127 -4.31 27.11 -0.05
N GLY A 128 -4.79 27.24 1.18
CA GLY A 128 -6.21 27.49 1.49
C GLY A 128 -7.05 26.24 1.78
N ASP A 129 -6.60 25.03 1.50
CA ASP A 129 -7.34 23.81 1.87
C ASP A 129 -7.03 23.35 3.30
N LYS A 130 -7.59 24.05 4.28
CA LYS A 130 -7.42 23.76 5.73
C LYS A 130 -8.20 22.53 6.21
N ARG A 131 -9.02 21.90 5.36
CA ARG A 131 -9.87 20.77 5.74
C ARG A 131 -9.11 19.47 5.80
N VAL A 132 -7.96 19.37 5.17
CA VAL A 132 -7.17 18.15 5.09
C VAL A 132 -6.14 18.13 6.21
N ASN A 133 -6.31 17.20 7.17
CA ASN A 133 -5.34 17.02 8.25
C ASN A 133 -4.13 16.26 7.71
N VAL A 134 -3.01 16.96 7.55
CA VAL A 134 -1.77 16.39 7.07
C VAL A 134 -0.95 15.94 8.27
N HIS A 135 -0.81 14.63 8.45
CA HIS A 135 0.09 14.04 9.43
C HIS A 135 1.17 13.24 8.74
N TYR A 136 2.41 13.62 8.94
CA TYR A 136 3.57 12.88 8.47
C TYR A 136 4.09 11.96 9.58
N ASP A 137 4.18 10.67 9.29
CA ASP A 137 4.77 9.69 10.19
C ASP A 137 6.24 9.50 9.83
N GLU A 138 7.13 10.08 10.62
CA GLU A 138 8.59 10.00 10.41
C GLU A 138 9.19 8.64 10.76
N ARG A 139 8.40 7.77 11.39
CA ARG A 139 8.87 6.45 11.79
C ARG A 139 9.17 5.58 10.59
N LYS A 140 10.26 4.81 10.67
CA LYS A 140 10.61 3.85 9.61
C LYS A 140 9.56 2.73 9.56
N PRO A 141 8.89 2.52 8.43
CA PRO A 141 7.96 1.40 8.30
C PRO A 141 8.74 0.08 8.29
N ASN A 142 8.18 -0.95 8.87
CA ASN A 142 8.70 -2.30 8.76
C ASN A 142 7.97 -3.02 7.63
N CYS A 143 8.72 -3.50 6.65
CA CYS A 143 8.18 -4.19 5.46
C CYS A 143 8.05 -5.71 5.63
N ASN A 144 8.24 -6.21 6.84
CA ASN A 144 8.10 -7.63 7.14
C ASN A 144 6.65 -8.10 6.95
N ILE A 145 6.45 -9.33 6.46
CA ILE A 145 5.11 -9.87 6.14
C ILE A 145 4.16 -9.85 7.35
N VAL A 146 4.64 -10.11 8.56
CA VAL A 146 3.81 -10.06 9.77
C VAL A 146 3.23 -8.66 9.97
N ARG A 147 4.03 -7.61 9.74
CA ARG A 147 3.57 -6.22 9.81
C ARG A 147 2.66 -5.88 8.64
N MET A 148 3.00 -6.32 7.43
CA MET A 148 2.26 -6.04 6.21
C MET A 148 0.85 -6.65 6.19
N MET A 149 0.57 -7.63 7.04
CA MET A 149 -0.81 -8.13 7.23
C MET A 149 -1.74 -7.08 7.87
N TYR A 150 -1.20 -6.08 8.57
CA TYR A 150 -1.95 -5.03 9.26
C TYR A 150 -1.72 -3.63 8.69
N ALA A 151 -0.78 -3.49 7.78
CA ALA A 151 -0.41 -2.23 7.15
C ALA A 151 -0.31 -2.41 5.63
N SER A 152 -0.22 -1.30 4.91
CA SER A 152 0.07 -1.27 3.47
C SER A 152 1.18 -0.28 3.18
N MET A 153 1.82 -0.44 2.05
CA MET A 153 2.71 0.55 1.46
C MET A 153 1.96 1.21 0.31
N PRO A 154 1.90 2.55 0.27
CA PRO A 154 1.22 3.25 -0.81
C PRO A 154 1.84 2.92 -2.16
N GLY A 155 1.00 2.65 -3.17
CA GLY A 155 1.44 2.29 -4.52
C GLY A 155 2.42 3.33 -5.10
N HIS A 156 2.11 4.62 -4.95
CA HIS A 156 2.94 5.72 -5.43
C HIS A 156 4.35 5.81 -4.81
N CYS A 157 4.63 5.01 -3.77
CA CYS A 157 5.97 4.90 -3.17
C CYS A 157 6.75 3.69 -3.67
N THR A 158 6.23 2.90 -4.62
CA THR A 158 6.81 1.62 -4.99
C THR A 158 7.46 1.64 -6.37
N LEU A 159 8.55 0.88 -6.47
CA LEU A 159 9.14 0.38 -7.71
C LEU A 159 9.40 -1.10 -7.51
N PHE A 160 8.94 -1.95 -8.42
CA PHE A 160 9.07 -3.40 -8.28
C PHE A 160 9.51 -4.05 -9.58
N ARG A 161 10.14 -5.23 -9.48
CA ARG A 161 10.44 -6.08 -10.64
C ARG A 161 9.14 -6.63 -11.20
N ARG A 162 8.94 -6.55 -12.50
CA ARG A 162 7.74 -7.08 -13.17
C ARG A 162 7.54 -8.58 -12.91
N GLU A 163 8.61 -9.30 -12.67
CA GLU A 163 8.62 -10.71 -12.23
C GLU A 163 7.75 -10.96 -10.97
N LEU A 164 7.56 -9.96 -10.11
CA LEU A 164 6.65 -10.07 -8.95
C LEU A 164 5.24 -10.54 -9.34
N LEU A 165 4.79 -10.23 -10.55
CA LEU A 165 3.46 -10.63 -11.04
C LEU A 165 3.32 -12.14 -11.21
N GLU A 166 4.42 -12.86 -11.42
CA GLU A 166 4.45 -14.32 -11.57
C GLU A 166 4.16 -15.05 -10.24
N HIS A 167 4.38 -14.35 -9.13
CA HIS A 167 4.07 -14.84 -7.78
C HIS A 167 2.63 -14.58 -7.35
N LEU A 168 1.84 -13.87 -8.15
CA LEU A 168 0.42 -13.69 -7.88
C LEU A 168 -0.35 -14.98 -8.21
N PRO A 169 -1.40 -15.29 -7.45
CA PRO A 169 -2.21 -16.47 -7.74
C PRO A 169 -2.90 -16.36 -9.10
N SER A 170 -3.02 -17.49 -9.79
CA SER A 170 -3.78 -17.58 -11.04
C SER A 170 -5.22 -17.09 -10.84
N HIS A 171 -5.76 -16.41 -11.85
CA HIS A 171 -7.12 -15.86 -11.83
C HIS A 171 -7.35 -14.95 -10.61
N LEU A 172 -6.40 -14.05 -10.33
CA LEU A 172 -6.45 -13.12 -9.20
C LEU A 172 -7.78 -12.35 -9.14
N GLU A 173 -8.33 -11.95 -10.30
CA GLU A 173 -9.56 -11.15 -10.42
C GLU A 173 -10.80 -11.87 -9.87
N THR A 174 -10.79 -13.18 -9.87
CA THR A 174 -11.90 -14.00 -9.33
C THR A 174 -11.72 -14.33 -7.85
N ARG A 175 -10.57 -13.98 -7.26
CA ARG A 175 -10.27 -14.24 -5.86
C ARG A 175 -10.93 -13.22 -4.94
N PRO A 176 -11.43 -13.63 -3.77
CA PRO A 176 -12.04 -12.71 -2.81
C PRO A 176 -11.14 -11.53 -2.42
N ILE A 177 -9.81 -11.71 -2.40
CA ILE A 177 -8.86 -10.65 -2.06
C ILE A 177 -8.94 -9.47 -3.02
N TYR A 178 -9.25 -9.71 -4.29
CA TYR A 178 -9.27 -8.70 -5.33
C TYR A 178 -10.31 -7.60 -5.11
N THR A 179 -11.47 -7.97 -4.59
CA THR A 179 -12.54 -7.01 -4.22
C THR A 179 -12.44 -6.55 -2.77
N HIS A 180 -11.56 -7.18 -1.98
CA HIS A 180 -11.44 -6.96 -0.55
C HIS A 180 -10.43 -5.87 -0.19
N THR A 181 -9.40 -5.69 -1.01
CA THR A 181 -8.33 -4.71 -0.78
C THR A 181 -7.82 -4.14 -2.11
N TRP A 182 -6.95 -3.15 -2.04
CA TRP A 182 -6.40 -2.48 -3.21
C TRP A 182 -5.16 -3.19 -3.75
N TYR A 183 -4.82 -2.92 -5.01
CA TYR A 183 -3.71 -3.51 -5.75
C TYR A 183 -2.36 -3.37 -5.05
N ASP A 184 -2.11 -2.23 -4.42
CA ASP A 184 -0.87 -1.94 -3.68
C ASP A 184 -0.70 -2.84 -2.45
N VAL A 185 -1.79 -3.15 -1.75
CA VAL A 185 -1.79 -4.12 -0.65
C VAL A 185 -1.49 -5.52 -1.17
N ILE A 186 -2.08 -5.93 -2.30
CA ILE A 186 -1.86 -7.24 -2.91
C ILE A 186 -0.38 -7.39 -3.32
N LEU A 187 0.16 -6.42 -4.06
CA LEU A 187 1.57 -6.42 -4.49
C LEU A 187 2.53 -6.38 -3.30
N GLY A 188 2.27 -5.48 -2.34
CA GLY A 188 3.11 -5.34 -1.14
C GLY A 188 3.12 -6.59 -0.27
N GLN A 189 1.97 -7.25 -0.07
CA GLN A 189 1.89 -8.51 0.67
C GLN A 189 2.59 -9.66 -0.07
N THR A 190 2.51 -9.71 -1.39
CA THR A 190 3.23 -10.69 -2.19
C THR A 190 4.73 -10.52 -2.03
N ALA A 191 5.27 -9.32 -2.23
CA ALA A 191 6.70 -9.06 -2.06
C ALA A 191 7.18 -9.31 -0.62
N ALA A 192 6.36 -8.96 0.39
CA ALA A 192 6.68 -9.24 1.80
C ALA A 192 6.65 -10.73 2.14
N ALA A 193 5.75 -11.51 1.53
CA ALA A 193 5.69 -12.96 1.70
C ALA A 193 6.97 -13.64 1.18
N LEU A 194 7.58 -13.08 0.14
CA LEU A 194 8.86 -13.53 -0.44
C LEU A 194 10.08 -12.99 0.34
N ASP A 195 9.87 -12.23 1.41
CA ASP A 195 10.93 -11.49 2.14
C ASP A 195 11.78 -10.61 1.20
N SER A 196 11.12 -10.00 0.22
CA SER A 196 11.78 -9.36 -0.91
C SER A 196 11.39 -7.88 -1.08
N ILE A 197 11.35 -7.15 0.05
CA ILE A 197 11.18 -5.69 0.06
C ILE A 197 12.42 -5.03 0.63
N VAL A 198 12.89 -3.98 -0.03
CA VAL A 198 13.86 -3.03 0.54
C VAL A 198 13.18 -1.68 0.81
N LEU A 199 13.45 -1.12 1.98
CA LEU A 199 13.00 0.22 2.34
C LEU A 199 14.10 1.24 2.05
N LEU A 200 13.81 2.16 1.15
CA LEU A 200 14.61 3.36 0.92
C LEU A 200 14.16 4.46 1.88
N ASP A 201 14.97 4.78 2.88
CA ASP A 201 14.68 5.83 3.86
C ASP A 201 14.90 7.23 3.27
N ARG A 202 14.19 7.53 2.19
CA ARG A 202 14.25 8.79 1.46
C ARG A 202 12.87 9.19 0.96
N VAL A 203 12.56 10.49 1.05
CA VAL A 203 11.36 11.08 0.47
C VAL A 203 11.52 11.13 -1.05
N ILE A 204 10.69 10.39 -1.76
CA ILE A 204 10.70 10.25 -3.22
C ILE A 204 9.44 10.81 -3.88
N THR A 205 8.40 11.07 -3.10
CA THR A 205 7.11 11.57 -3.57
C THR A 205 6.57 12.63 -2.61
N MET A 206 6.09 13.72 -3.16
CA MET A 206 5.23 14.68 -2.47
C MET A 206 3.79 14.23 -2.71
N GLN A 207 3.10 13.75 -1.65
CA GLN A 207 1.76 13.22 -1.73
C GLN A 207 0.74 14.36 -1.55
N ARG A 208 -0.05 14.65 -2.57
CA ARG A 208 -1.10 15.65 -2.46
C ARG A 208 -2.28 15.12 -1.63
N ARG A 209 -2.80 15.96 -0.76
CA ARG A 209 -3.99 15.68 0.04
C ARG A 209 -5.10 16.63 -0.35
N HIS A 210 -6.20 16.07 -0.82
CA HIS A 210 -7.41 16.81 -1.20
C HIS A 210 -8.66 15.95 -0.92
N VAL A 211 -9.83 16.61 -0.87
CA VAL A 211 -11.09 15.96 -0.48
C VAL A 211 -11.60 14.95 -1.51
N ASP A 212 -11.22 15.10 -2.77
CA ASP A 212 -11.66 14.23 -3.87
C ASP A 212 -10.76 13.00 -4.05
N ALA A 213 -9.70 12.86 -3.24
CA ALA A 213 -8.81 11.70 -3.32
C ALA A 213 -9.53 10.41 -2.92
N ALA A 214 -9.32 9.33 -3.68
CA ALA A 214 -9.95 8.02 -3.40
C ALA A 214 -9.66 7.49 -1.98
N SER A 215 -8.52 7.85 -1.42
CA SER A 215 -8.12 7.50 -0.05
C SER A 215 -8.61 8.50 1.01
N TYR A 216 -9.24 9.60 0.60
CA TYR A 216 -9.77 10.57 1.55
C TYR A 216 -10.91 9.94 2.36
N LYS A 217 -10.78 10.02 3.66
CA LYS A 217 -11.86 9.69 4.59
C LYS A 217 -12.11 10.94 5.40
N ASP A 218 -13.31 11.44 5.34
CA ASP A 218 -13.81 12.46 6.29
C ASP A 218 -13.85 11.77 7.67
N VAL A 219 -12.69 11.72 8.28
CA VAL A 219 -12.56 11.16 9.63
C VAL A 219 -12.69 12.32 10.55
N ASP A 220 -13.80 12.39 11.26
CA ASP A 220 -13.94 13.21 12.47
C ASP A 220 -12.86 12.74 13.48
N THR A 221 -11.63 13.12 13.19
CA THR A 221 -10.44 12.80 13.95
C THR A 221 -10.28 13.81 15.07
N LYS A 222 -11.16 13.79 16.05
CA LYS A 222 -10.75 14.11 17.41
C LYS A 222 -9.71 13.03 17.80
N ARG A 223 -8.50 13.16 17.24
CA ARG A 223 -7.35 12.36 17.70
C ARG A 223 -7.11 12.75 19.14
N LEU A 224 -7.66 11.94 20.01
CA LEU A 224 -7.29 11.96 21.38
C LEU A 224 -5.74 11.77 21.44
N ARG A 225 -4.94 12.73 21.90
CA ARG A 225 -3.49 12.59 22.04
C ARG A 225 -3.17 12.26 23.49
N GLY A 226 -2.19 11.36 23.74
CA GLY A 226 -1.67 11.02 25.07
C GLY A 226 -2.05 9.64 25.59
N MET A 227 -1.57 9.30 26.79
CA MET A 227 -1.80 7.98 27.42
C MET A 227 -3.29 7.66 27.66
N GLY A 228 -4.13 8.66 27.92
CA GLY A 228 -5.57 8.50 28.03
C GLY A 228 -6.23 7.88 26.80
N ASN A 229 -5.63 8.05 25.63
CA ASN A 229 -6.10 7.42 24.39
C ASN A 229 -5.82 5.94 24.30
N GLY A 230 -4.64 5.52 24.72
CA GLY A 230 -4.30 4.10 24.77
C GLY A 230 -5.28 3.34 25.63
N ALA A 231 -5.58 3.87 26.81
CA ALA A 231 -6.55 3.29 27.74
C ALA A 231 -7.97 3.25 27.15
N TYR A 232 -8.41 4.33 26.50
CA TYR A 232 -9.72 4.38 25.82
C TYR A 232 -9.80 3.36 24.68
N ILE A 233 -8.77 3.27 23.83
CA ILE A 233 -8.72 2.32 22.71
C ILE A 233 -8.86 0.88 23.21
N VAL A 234 -8.11 0.53 24.26
CA VAL A 234 -8.17 -0.81 24.86
C VAL A 234 -9.53 -1.06 25.51
N TRP A 235 -10.04 -0.14 26.32
CA TRP A 235 -11.37 -0.25 26.94
C TRP A 235 -12.47 -0.43 25.89
N TRP A 236 -12.47 0.40 24.84
CA TRP A 236 -13.43 0.29 23.76
C TRP A 236 -13.33 -1.06 23.05
N GLY A 237 -12.10 -1.52 22.81
CA GLY A 237 -11.82 -2.81 22.19
C GLY A 237 -12.34 -3.99 23.02
N ILE A 238 -12.14 -3.97 24.34
CA ILE A 238 -12.68 -4.97 25.26
C ILE A 238 -14.21 -4.97 25.18
N LYS A 239 -14.84 -3.80 25.36
CA LYS A 239 -16.31 -3.66 25.36
C LYS A 239 -16.96 -4.15 24.06
N ASN A 240 -16.32 -3.95 22.93
CA ASN A 240 -16.87 -4.27 21.60
C ASN A 240 -16.25 -5.52 20.96
N TYR A 241 -15.43 -6.27 21.68
CA TYR A 241 -14.73 -7.44 21.14
C TYR A 241 -15.69 -8.44 20.47
N HIS A 242 -16.78 -8.79 21.15
CA HIS A 242 -17.78 -9.74 20.66
C HIS A 242 -18.50 -9.28 19.38
N ARG A 243 -18.57 -7.96 19.11
CA ARG A 243 -19.23 -7.39 17.93
C ARG A 243 -18.29 -7.29 16.73
N VAL A 244 -17.04 -6.89 16.96
CA VAL A 244 -16.08 -6.58 15.90
C VAL A 244 -15.24 -7.80 15.52
N LYS A 245 -14.86 -8.64 16.49
CA LYS A 245 -14.00 -9.81 16.24
C LYS A 245 -14.56 -10.78 15.19
N PRO A 246 -15.87 -11.10 15.12
CA PRO A 246 -16.42 -11.90 14.04
C PRO A 246 -16.23 -11.29 12.66
N LEU A 247 -16.37 -9.97 12.54
CA LEU A 247 -16.16 -9.24 11.28
C LEU A 247 -14.67 -9.23 10.89
N MET A 248 -13.79 -9.03 11.87
CA MET A 248 -12.34 -9.15 11.69
C MET A 248 -11.96 -10.56 11.25
N ALA A 249 -12.53 -11.60 11.86
CA ALA A 249 -12.24 -12.99 11.51
C ALA A 249 -12.56 -13.26 10.03
N LYS A 250 -13.70 -12.77 9.54
CA LYS A 250 -14.05 -12.84 8.12
C LYS A 250 -13.08 -12.04 7.25
N HIS A 251 -12.71 -10.82 7.64
CA HIS A 251 -11.74 -9.98 6.95
C HIS A 251 -10.37 -10.68 6.84
N PHE A 252 -9.86 -11.21 7.94
CA PHE A 252 -8.55 -11.88 7.97
C PHE A 252 -8.57 -13.27 7.31
N SER A 253 -9.73 -13.93 7.23
CA SER A 253 -9.87 -15.18 6.47
C SER A 253 -9.58 -14.96 4.98
N VAL A 254 -10.07 -13.86 4.40
CA VAL A 254 -9.78 -13.51 2.99
C VAL A 254 -8.29 -13.23 2.79
N ARG A 255 -7.67 -12.43 3.67
CA ARG A 255 -6.23 -12.14 3.61
C ARG A 255 -5.37 -13.37 3.83
N GLY A 256 -5.75 -14.21 4.79
CA GLY A 256 -5.06 -15.47 5.07
C GLY A 256 -5.11 -16.43 3.89
N GLY A 257 -6.27 -16.58 3.27
CA GLY A 257 -6.43 -17.41 2.07
C GLY A 257 -5.61 -16.90 0.88
N PHE A 258 -5.50 -15.58 0.72
CA PHE A 258 -4.59 -14.99 -0.26
C PHE A 258 -3.13 -15.29 0.08
N LEU A 259 -2.71 -15.07 1.33
CA LEU A 259 -1.34 -15.35 1.76
C LEU A 259 -0.97 -16.81 1.54
N GLU A 260 -1.87 -17.74 1.87
CA GLU A 260 -1.67 -19.19 1.65
C GLU A 260 -1.56 -19.58 0.18
N SER A 261 -2.07 -18.77 -0.75
CA SER A 261 -1.94 -19.00 -2.19
C SER A 261 -0.60 -18.56 -2.77
N ILE A 262 0.20 -17.80 -2.01
CA ILE A 262 1.55 -17.40 -2.40
C ILE A 262 2.51 -18.52 -1.97
N GLN A 263 3.29 -19.03 -2.90
CA GLN A 263 4.35 -20.00 -2.58
C GLN A 263 5.59 -19.23 -2.11
N SER A 264 6.05 -19.50 -0.89
CA SER A 264 7.23 -18.87 -0.32
C SER A 264 7.95 -19.78 0.67
N ASP A 265 9.28 -19.83 0.54
CA ASP A 265 10.17 -20.55 1.46
C ASP A 265 10.69 -19.64 2.59
N ALA A 266 10.34 -18.37 2.60
CA ALA A 266 10.77 -17.42 3.63
C ALA A 266 10.35 -17.91 5.03
N PRO A 267 11.28 -18.00 6.00
CA PRO A 267 10.97 -18.57 7.33
C PRO A 267 9.81 -17.88 8.03
N ILE A 268 9.74 -16.55 7.90
CA ILE A 268 8.72 -15.72 8.55
C ILE A 268 7.33 -15.86 7.89
N TYR A 269 7.27 -16.29 6.61
CA TYR A 269 6.02 -16.51 5.90
C TYR A 269 5.13 -17.54 6.59
N LYS A 270 5.69 -18.68 7.01
CA LYS A 270 4.95 -19.73 7.71
C LYS A 270 4.31 -19.23 9.01
N ASP A 271 5.01 -18.34 9.71
CA ASP A 271 4.51 -17.75 10.95
C ASP A 271 3.42 -16.71 10.67
N ALA A 272 3.53 -15.94 9.59
CA ALA A 272 2.48 -15.01 9.16
C ALA A 272 1.18 -15.76 8.77
N VAL A 273 1.29 -16.89 8.08
CA VAL A 273 0.14 -17.76 7.78
C VAL A 273 -0.53 -18.26 9.07
N ARG A 274 0.26 -18.72 10.05
CA ARG A 274 -0.28 -19.17 11.35
C ARG A 274 -0.96 -18.05 12.11
N LEU A 275 -0.38 -16.84 12.11
CA LEU A 275 -0.99 -15.65 12.71
C LEU A 275 -2.33 -15.34 12.05
N MET A 276 -2.42 -15.37 10.72
CA MET A 276 -3.68 -15.11 10.00
C MET A 276 -4.74 -16.18 10.32
N ARG A 277 -4.34 -17.43 10.49
CA ARG A 277 -5.24 -18.50 10.97
C ARG A 277 -5.77 -18.23 12.37
N CYS A 278 -4.97 -17.64 13.27
CA CYS A 278 -5.46 -17.20 14.58
C CYS A 278 -6.40 -15.99 14.47
N GLU A 279 -6.08 -15.03 13.60
CA GLU A 279 -6.95 -13.85 13.36
C GLU A 279 -8.31 -14.23 12.76
N SER A 280 -8.35 -15.25 11.90
CA SER A 280 -9.59 -15.72 11.27
C SER A 280 -10.47 -16.60 12.19
N LYS A 281 -10.06 -16.85 13.42
CA LYS A 281 -10.79 -17.65 14.40
C LYS A 281 -11.30 -16.81 15.58
N GLN A 282 -12.22 -17.39 16.32
CA GLN A 282 -12.78 -16.84 17.56
C GLN A 282 -12.56 -17.80 18.73
N GLY A 283 -12.79 -17.31 19.96
CA GLY A 283 -12.68 -18.10 21.17
C GLY A 283 -11.33 -17.94 21.89
N LEU A 284 -11.26 -18.52 23.10
CA LEU A 284 -10.15 -18.33 24.02
C LEU A 284 -8.81 -18.82 23.45
N TRP A 285 -8.78 -19.96 22.81
CA TRP A 285 -7.53 -20.52 22.25
C TRP A 285 -6.98 -19.69 21.08
N ALA A 286 -7.87 -19.13 20.25
CA ALA A 286 -7.47 -18.20 19.19
C ALA A 286 -6.91 -16.91 19.81
N PHE A 287 -7.53 -16.37 20.83
CA PHE A 287 -7.06 -15.20 21.55
C PHE A 287 -5.67 -15.42 22.17
N LEU A 288 -5.46 -16.52 22.89
CA LEU A 288 -4.16 -16.86 23.48
C LEU A 288 -3.09 -17.05 22.38
N GLY A 289 -3.47 -17.67 21.26
CA GLY A 289 -2.62 -17.79 20.09
C GLY A 289 -2.20 -16.43 19.54
N LEU A 290 -3.12 -15.48 19.43
CA LEU A 290 -2.82 -14.12 18.98
C LEU A 290 -1.86 -13.41 19.92
N VAL A 291 -2.11 -13.45 21.23
CA VAL A 291 -1.20 -12.85 22.22
C VAL A 291 0.20 -13.43 22.08
N ARG A 292 0.33 -14.77 21.99
CA ARG A 292 1.63 -15.44 21.78
C ARG A 292 2.36 -14.92 20.55
N TRP A 293 1.66 -14.81 19.40
CA TRP A 293 2.25 -14.31 18.16
C TRP A 293 2.64 -12.84 18.27
N TYR A 294 1.81 -11.99 18.85
CA TYR A 294 2.12 -10.58 19.05
C TYR A 294 3.31 -10.38 19.98
N VAL A 295 3.43 -11.18 21.05
CA VAL A 295 4.60 -11.15 21.93
C VAL A 295 5.85 -11.59 21.21
N LYS A 296 5.80 -12.68 20.40
CA LYS A 296 6.92 -13.16 19.59
C LYS A 296 7.41 -12.10 18.63
N TYR A 297 6.50 -11.40 17.97
CA TYR A 297 6.81 -10.44 16.91
C TYR A 297 6.68 -8.97 17.35
N ARG A 298 6.70 -8.68 18.65
CA ARG A 298 6.48 -7.32 19.17
C ARG A 298 7.40 -6.27 18.56
N HIS A 299 8.68 -6.59 18.34
CA HIS A 299 9.66 -5.69 17.73
C HIS A 299 9.55 -5.57 16.21
N VAL A 300 8.80 -6.46 15.57
CA VAL A 300 8.52 -6.45 14.12
C VAL A 300 7.19 -5.74 13.83
N MET A 301 6.19 -5.97 14.66
CA MET A 301 4.85 -5.39 14.50
C MET A 301 4.78 -3.94 14.94
N PHE A 302 5.54 -3.60 16.00
CA PHE A 302 5.60 -2.26 16.54
C PHE A 302 6.91 -1.58 16.11
N TYR A 303 6.98 -0.27 16.27
CA TYR A 303 8.19 0.45 15.92
C TYR A 303 9.32 0.12 16.88
N THR A 304 10.51 -0.14 16.34
CA THR A 304 11.66 -0.77 17.00
C THR A 304 12.33 0.04 18.11
N TYR A 305 11.98 1.32 18.28
CA TYR A 305 12.51 2.16 19.35
C TYR A 305 11.70 2.17 20.65
N GLU A 306 10.62 1.36 20.72
CA GLU A 306 9.92 1.16 21.98
C GLU A 306 10.73 0.26 22.91
N ASN A 307 10.85 0.64 24.19
CA ASN A 307 11.44 -0.20 25.22
C ASN A 307 10.70 -1.53 25.33
N ASP A 308 11.44 -2.62 25.59
CA ASP A 308 10.87 -3.98 25.61
C ASP A 308 9.65 -4.14 26.53
N PRO A 309 9.60 -3.57 27.76
CA PRO A 309 8.40 -3.62 28.60
C PRO A 309 7.17 -2.96 27.96
N VAL A 310 7.36 -1.84 27.25
CA VAL A 310 6.27 -1.15 26.55
C VAL A 310 5.79 -1.99 25.36
N ALA A 311 6.71 -2.53 24.58
CA ALA A 311 6.40 -3.40 23.45
C ALA A 311 5.67 -4.67 23.91
N LEU A 312 6.05 -5.25 25.06
CA LEU A 312 5.39 -6.43 25.64
C LEU A 312 3.95 -6.11 26.07
N VAL A 313 3.73 -5.04 26.83
CA VAL A 313 2.38 -4.61 27.25
C VAL A 313 1.51 -4.34 26.02
N ARG A 314 2.07 -3.65 25.03
CA ARG A 314 1.37 -3.37 23.76
C ARG A 314 1.01 -4.65 23.02
N ALA A 315 1.90 -5.65 22.98
CA ALA A 315 1.64 -6.93 22.35
C ALA A 315 0.48 -7.70 23.01
N VAL A 316 0.46 -7.72 24.35
CA VAL A 316 -0.63 -8.38 25.11
C VAL A 316 -1.98 -7.68 24.88
N LEU A 317 -1.99 -6.36 24.79
CA LEU A 317 -3.20 -5.56 24.58
C LEU A 317 -3.60 -5.43 23.09
N ASN A 318 -2.72 -5.81 22.18
CA ASN A 318 -2.94 -5.62 20.74
C ASN A 318 -4.24 -6.26 20.21
N PRO A 319 -4.71 -7.43 20.65
CA PRO A 319 -6.00 -7.96 20.19
C PRO A 319 -7.15 -6.96 20.36
N PHE A 320 -7.19 -6.25 21.47
CA PHE A 320 -8.21 -5.23 21.75
C PHE A 320 -7.97 -3.93 20.95
N MET A 321 -6.72 -3.54 20.80
CA MET A 321 -6.35 -2.38 19.97
C MET A 321 -6.73 -2.61 18.51
N GLN A 322 -6.55 -3.81 17.98
CA GLN A 322 -6.99 -4.17 16.62
C GLN A 322 -8.51 -4.11 16.49
N VAL A 323 -9.27 -4.57 17.48
CA VAL A 323 -10.75 -4.41 17.50
C VAL A 323 -11.14 -2.94 17.32
N TYR A 324 -10.47 -2.01 17.99
CA TYR A 324 -10.71 -0.58 17.81
C TYR A 324 -10.31 -0.09 16.41
N ASN A 325 -9.17 -0.53 15.88
CA ASN A 325 -8.71 -0.16 14.55
C ASN A 325 -9.68 -0.63 13.45
N TYR A 326 -10.28 -1.79 13.62
CA TYR A 326 -11.25 -2.38 12.68
C TYR A 326 -12.72 -2.01 12.97
N ARG A 327 -13.01 -1.04 13.87
CA ARG A 327 -14.37 -0.60 14.19
C ARG A 327 -15.19 -0.13 12.99
N TYR A 328 -14.53 0.33 11.92
CA TYR A 328 -15.19 0.73 10.69
C TYR A 328 -15.94 -0.43 10.00
N LEU A 329 -15.61 -1.67 10.33
CA LEU A 329 -16.32 -2.84 9.79
C LEU A 329 -17.78 -2.91 10.30
N LEU A 330 -18.10 -2.26 11.42
CA LEU A 330 -19.48 -2.16 11.92
C LEU A 330 -20.38 -1.33 10.99
N ASN A 331 -19.81 -0.43 10.21
CA ASN A 331 -20.53 0.51 9.33
C ASN A 331 -20.51 0.06 7.85
N LYS A 332 -19.82 -1.03 7.52
CA LYS A 332 -19.90 -1.64 6.18
C LYS A 332 -21.21 -2.44 6.09
N LYS A 333 -22.18 -1.87 5.37
CA LYS A 333 -23.38 -2.61 4.90
C LYS A 333 -23.03 -3.53 3.74
#